data_99d600e8f691d59f65b292757ba213a7
#
_entry.id   99d600e8f691d59f65b292757ba213a7
#
_cell.length_a   1.000
_cell.length_b   1.000
_cell.length_c   1.000
_cell.angle_alpha   90.00
_cell.angle_beta   90.00
_cell.angle_gamma   90.00
#
_symmetry.space_group_name_H-M   'P 1'
#
loop_
_entity.id
_entity.type
_entity.pdbx_description
1 polymer ?
#
loop_
_entity_poly.entity_id
_entity_poly.type
_entity_poly.pdbx_seq_one_letter_code
_entity_poly.pdbx_strand_id
1 'polypeptide(L)'
;LFTGCTNERLEDELDFRKIGINSMQSGDYEGAVAAFNSALSQCVGKITDTELDICYYKAAAQYAGGDIEGALATYQAMIDYDEENGNAYYLHGCLSLKQQDTDTAKKDFANAVKYNPDDYELYVGIYENLAGNNMTEEGEEYLNKAFDIKGNSAENLTWRGRIYYLLGQYDNAVKELEGAVKKDSAKANLYLAQVYEAEEDSANAEKYYQAYVDSGTADSVAMNALAEIQMEKGNYEAALEDIRQGLAMDNVTNQQELLSNQIIAYEYSGDFSSAWDVVQQYVSLYPDDEAAQREYIFLK
;
A
#
# COMPACT_ATOMS: atom_id res chain seq x y z
N LEU A 1 32.97 18.00 29.73
CA LEU A 1 32.21 17.12 30.64
C LEU A 1 30.71 16.99 30.26
N PHE A 2 30.21 17.76 29.30
CA PHE A 2 28.80 17.72 28.86
C PHE A 2 28.55 16.92 27.57
N THR A 3 29.58 16.52 26.84
CA THR A 3 29.43 15.77 25.56
C THR A 3 29.17 14.27 25.76
N GLY A 4 29.48 13.69 26.90
CA GLY A 4 29.24 12.27 27.19
C GLY A 4 27.74 11.94 27.45
N CYS A 5 27.06 12.81 28.22
CA CYS A 5 25.65 12.55 28.56
C CYS A 5 24.66 12.72 27.39
N THR A 6 24.99 13.55 26.40
CA THR A 6 24.15 13.74 25.22
C THR A 6 24.25 12.59 24.22
N ASN A 7 25.45 11.98 24.08
CA ASN A 7 25.62 10.81 23.21
C ASN A 7 24.95 9.55 23.80
N GLU A 8 25.12 9.32 25.11
CA GLU A 8 24.49 8.17 25.79
C GLU A 8 22.98 8.20 25.72
N ARG A 9 22.35 9.37 25.90
CA ARG A 9 20.89 9.52 25.74
C ARG A 9 20.40 9.33 24.33
N LEU A 10 21.15 9.77 23.33
CA LEU A 10 20.80 9.54 21.92
C LEU A 10 20.92 8.04 21.57
N GLU A 11 21.93 7.35 22.11
CA GLU A 11 22.07 5.90 21.96
C GLU A 11 20.87 5.18 22.60
N ASP A 12 20.50 5.53 23.84
CA ASP A 12 19.33 4.97 24.53
C ASP A 12 18.04 5.23 23.76
N GLU A 13 17.84 6.43 23.21
CA GLU A 13 16.67 6.78 22.39
C GLU A 13 16.57 5.90 21.15
N LEU A 14 17.67 5.75 20.40
CA LEU A 14 17.71 4.91 19.21
C LEU A 14 17.52 3.42 19.52
N ASP A 15 18.06 2.95 20.67
CA ASP A 15 17.87 1.58 21.13
C ASP A 15 16.40 1.32 21.48
N PHE A 16 15.73 2.22 22.22
CA PHE A 16 14.30 2.10 22.50
C PHE A 16 13.45 2.18 21.24
N ARG A 17 13.79 3.07 20.29
CA ARG A 17 13.15 3.10 18.97
C ARG A 17 13.23 1.74 18.26
N LYS A 18 14.42 1.13 18.24
CA LYS A 18 14.62 -0.19 17.63
C LYS A 18 13.82 -1.29 18.35
N ILE A 19 13.78 -1.26 19.69
CA ILE A 19 12.95 -2.17 20.47
C ILE A 19 11.48 -2.03 20.07
N GLY A 20 10.97 -0.79 19.98
CA GLY A 20 9.60 -0.53 19.57
C GLY A 20 9.26 -1.07 18.18
N ILE A 21 10.15 -0.86 17.20
CA ILE A 21 9.98 -1.40 15.84
C ILE A 21 9.95 -2.93 15.86
N ASN A 22 10.85 -3.58 16.59
CA ASN A 22 10.87 -5.05 16.70
C ASN A 22 9.60 -5.59 17.38
N SER A 23 9.10 -4.89 18.41
CA SER A 23 7.83 -5.23 19.07
C SER A 23 6.65 -5.13 18.10
N MET A 24 6.60 -4.08 17.26
CA MET A 24 5.58 -3.97 16.20
C MET A 24 5.63 -5.17 15.23
N GLN A 25 6.82 -5.55 14.80
CA GLN A 25 7.02 -6.67 13.87
C GLN A 25 6.57 -8.01 14.46
N SER A 26 6.65 -8.16 15.80
CA SER A 26 6.17 -9.36 16.51
C SER A 26 4.68 -9.28 16.92
N GLY A 27 3.98 -8.18 16.61
CA GLY A 27 2.60 -7.95 17.00
C GLY A 27 2.40 -7.51 18.46
N ASP A 28 3.49 -7.25 19.20
CA ASP A 28 3.44 -6.69 20.55
C ASP A 28 3.29 -5.16 20.50
N TYR A 29 2.09 -4.70 20.19
CA TYR A 29 1.81 -3.27 20.02
C TYR A 29 1.86 -2.50 21.33
N GLU A 30 1.48 -3.10 22.46
CA GLU A 30 1.58 -2.48 23.78
C GLU A 30 3.04 -2.29 24.17
N GLY A 31 3.88 -3.31 24.01
CA GLY A 31 5.33 -3.23 24.20
C GLY A 31 5.98 -2.20 23.28
N ALA A 32 5.53 -2.11 22.02
CA ALA A 32 6.00 -1.11 21.07
C ALA A 32 5.72 0.32 21.55
N VAL A 33 4.49 0.63 21.97
CA VAL A 33 4.11 1.94 22.50
C VAL A 33 4.91 2.28 23.75
N ALA A 34 5.13 1.31 24.65
CA ALA A 34 5.94 1.51 25.85
C ALA A 34 7.41 1.84 25.51
N ALA A 35 7.99 1.14 24.52
CA ALA A 35 9.34 1.41 24.06
C ALA A 35 9.46 2.78 23.38
N PHE A 36 8.52 3.18 22.53
CA PHE A 36 8.51 4.51 21.92
C PHE A 36 8.34 5.63 22.96
N ASN A 37 7.52 5.44 23.97
CA ASN A 37 7.42 6.38 25.09
C ASN A 37 8.74 6.49 25.84
N SER A 38 9.46 5.38 26.03
CA SER A 38 10.80 5.37 26.64
C SER A 38 11.82 6.11 25.79
N ALA A 39 11.78 5.93 24.46
CA ALA A 39 12.61 6.67 23.52
C ALA A 39 12.35 8.19 23.63
N LEU A 40 11.10 8.62 23.53
CA LEU A 40 10.71 10.02 23.62
C LEU A 40 11.07 10.65 24.98
N SER A 41 11.13 9.87 26.05
CA SER A 41 11.55 10.34 27.37
C SER A 41 13.05 10.69 27.45
N GLN A 42 13.87 10.21 26.51
CA GLN A 42 15.29 10.55 26.42
C GLN A 42 15.50 11.93 25.76
N CYS A 43 14.51 12.42 25.02
CA CYS A 43 14.60 13.73 24.36
C CYS A 43 14.81 14.85 25.38
N VAL A 44 15.86 15.63 25.16
CA VAL A 44 16.16 16.80 25.98
C VAL A 44 16.44 17.99 25.08
N GLY A 45 15.53 18.94 25.07
CA GLY A 45 15.67 20.16 24.29
C GLY A 45 14.74 20.23 23.09
N LYS A 46 15.31 20.44 21.90
CA LYS A 46 14.52 20.60 20.68
C LYS A 46 14.13 19.23 20.10
N ILE A 47 12.87 19.06 19.74
CA ILE A 47 12.39 17.92 18.95
C ILE A 47 13.06 17.97 17.58
N THR A 48 13.55 16.84 17.11
CA THR A 48 14.19 16.65 15.81
C THR A 48 13.38 15.69 14.94
N ASP A 49 13.84 15.43 13.72
CA ASP A 49 13.22 14.46 12.83
C ASP A 49 13.15 13.05 13.43
N THR A 50 14.07 12.72 14.35
CA THR A 50 14.10 11.42 15.05
C THR A 50 12.88 11.25 15.97
N GLU A 51 12.59 12.25 16.80
CA GLU A 51 11.44 12.19 17.70
C GLU A 51 10.11 12.26 16.94
N LEU A 52 10.06 13.01 15.84
CA LEU A 52 8.89 13.01 14.94
C LEU A 52 8.67 11.63 14.31
N ASP A 53 9.72 10.98 13.83
CA ASP A 53 9.67 9.61 13.31
C ASP A 53 9.20 8.61 14.37
N ILE A 54 9.71 8.72 15.61
CA ILE A 54 9.25 7.90 16.74
C ILE A 54 7.75 8.13 17.03
N CYS A 55 7.26 9.36 16.92
CA CYS A 55 5.83 9.66 17.08
C CYS A 55 4.98 9.01 15.98
N TYR A 56 5.45 8.97 14.73
CA TYR A 56 4.77 8.25 13.66
C TYR A 56 4.67 6.75 13.95
N TYR A 57 5.79 6.11 14.35
CA TYR A 57 5.78 4.70 14.75
C TYR A 57 4.88 4.43 15.96
N LYS A 58 4.90 5.32 16.96
CA LYS A 58 4.04 5.20 18.14
C LYS A 58 2.57 5.25 17.76
N ALA A 59 2.16 6.22 16.93
CA ALA A 59 0.77 6.32 16.48
C ALA A 59 0.34 5.11 15.64
N ALA A 60 1.25 4.60 14.78
CA ALA A 60 1.00 3.38 14.02
C ALA A 60 0.84 2.15 14.93
N ALA A 61 1.67 2.02 15.99
CA ALA A 61 1.55 0.94 16.98
C ALA A 61 0.25 1.05 17.78
N GLN A 62 -0.14 2.26 18.20
CA GLN A 62 -1.41 2.51 18.88
C GLN A 62 -2.60 2.09 17.99
N TYR A 63 -2.60 2.52 16.73
CA TYR A 63 -3.64 2.14 15.78
C TYR A 63 -3.71 0.62 15.57
N ALA A 64 -2.57 -0.04 15.32
CA ALA A 64 -2.52 -1.48 15.12
C ALA A 64 -2.92 -2.28 16.37
N GLY A 65 -2.68 -1.73 17.57
CA GLY A 65 -3.13 -2.27 18.85
C GLY A 65 -4.59 -1.95 19.20
N GLY A 66 -5.31 -1.20 18.34
CA GLY A 66 -6.71 -0.81 18.55
C GLY A 66 -6.91 0.44 19.39
N ASP A 67 -5.84 1.11 19.85
CA ASP A 67 -5.89 2.39 20.56
C ASP A 67 -6.00 3.56 19.57
N ILE A 68 -7.17 3.69 18.94
CA ILE A 68 -7.41 4.73 17.92
C ILE A 68 -7.39 6.13 18.56
N GLU A 69 -7.92 6.28 19.75
CA GLU A 69 -7.92 7.57 20.48
C GLU A 69 -6.48 8.01 20.81
N GLY A 70 -5.63 7.08 21.24
CA GLY A 70 -4.22 7.34 21.47
C GLY A 70 -3.48 7.74 20.21
N ALA A 71 -3.74 7.08 19.07
CA ALA A 71 -3.15 7.41 17.78
C ALA A 71 -3.56 8.81 17.33
N LEU A 72 -4.86 9.16 17.42
CA LEU A 72 -5.36 10.51 17.14
C LEU A 72 -4.68 11.56 18.03
N ALA A 73 -4.59 11.30 19.34
CA ALA A 73 -3.93 12.22 20.26
C ALA A 73 -2.43 12.40 19.94
N THR A 74 -1.76 11.34 19.46
CA THR A 74 -0.36 11.42 19.05
C THR A 74 -0.19 12.28 17.80
N TYR A 75 -1.02 12.09 16.75
CA TYR A 75 -0.98 12.93 15.56
C TYR A 75 -1.38 14.38 15.86
N GLN A 76 -2.39 14.61 16.72
CA GLN A 76 -2.75 15.96 17.16
C GLN A 76 -1.59 16.66 17.86
N ALA A 77 -0.85 15.98 18.73
CA ALA A 77 0.32 16.54 19.38
C ALA A 77 1.44 16.90 18.38
N MET A 78 1.60 16.13 17.30
CA MET A 78 2.52 16.45 16.21
C MET A 78 2.07 17.71 15.44
N ILE A 79 0.79 17.84 15.17
CA ILE A 79 0.18 19.03 14.54
C ILE A 79 0.35 20.27 15.44
N ASP A 80 0.10 20.12 16.74
CA ASP A 80 0.24 21.23 17.70
C ASP A 80 1.71 21.68 17.84
N TYR A 81 2.68 20.76 17.62
CA TYR A 81 4.09 21.09 17.61
C TYR A 81 4.53 21.75 16.29
N ASP A 82 4.04 21.26 15.18
CA ASP A 82 4.35 21.76 13.82
C ASP A 82 3.05 21.85 13.01
N GLU A 83 2.49 23.07 12.98
CA GLU A 83 1.24 23.36 12.25
C GLU A 83 1.37 23.19 10.72
N GLU A 84 2.58 23.01 10.19
CA GLU A 84 2.85 22.77 8.77
C GLU A 84 3.09 21.29 8.44
N ASN A 85 2.97 20.39 9.41
CA ASN A 85 3.16 18.96 9.23
C ASN A 85 2.00 18.32 8.44
N GLY A 86 2.05 18.40 7.10
CA GLY A 86 1.02 17.87 6.21
C GLY A 86 0.79 16.37 6.38
N ASN A 87 1.84 15.59 6.67
CA ASN A 87 1.71 14.15 6.87
C ASN A 87 0.93 13.80 8.15
N ALA A 88 1.14 14.56 9.23
CA ALA A 88 0.39 14.37 10.47
C ALA A 88 -1.10 14.69 10.25
N TYR A 89 -1.42 15.76 9.53
CA TYR A 89 -2.79 16.06 9.12
C TYR A 89 -3.41 14.93 8.30
N TYR A 90 -2.70 14.42 7.30
CA TYR A 90 -3.20 13.31 6.47
C TYR A 90 -3.57 12.09 7.31
N LEU A 91 -2.66 11.63 8.17
CA LEU A 91 -2.87 10.45 9.01
C LEU A 91 -3.94 10.65 10.08
N HIS A 92 -4.00 11.86 10.68
CA HIS A 92 -5.08 12.22 11.60
C HIS A 92 -6.43 12.21 10.90
N GLY A 93 -6.50 12.79 9.69
CA GLY A 93 -7.70 12.79 8.85
C GLY A 93 -8.17 11.39 8.46
N CYS A 94 -7.24 10.49 8.11
CA CYS A 94 -7.57 9.08 7.82
C CYS A 94 -8.20 8.38 9.03
N LEU A 95 -7.67 8.59 10.23
CA LEU A 95 -8.23 8.01 11.45
C LEU A 95 -9.57 8.64 11.85
N SER A 96 -9.70 9.96 11.70
CA SER A 96 -10.95 10.68 11.93
C SER A 96 -12.06 10.15 11.02
N LEU A 97 -11.73 9.89 9.75
CA LEU A 97 -12.69 9.32 8.79
C LEU A 97 -13.13 7.90 9.21
N LYS A 98 -12.22 7.07 9.70
CA LYS A 98 -12.55 5.75 10.26
C LYS A 98 -13.45 5.82 11.50
N GLN A 99 -13.33 6.89 12.28
CA GLN A 99 -14.21 7.19 13.41
C GLN A 99 -15.53 7.88 13.01
N GLN A 100 -15.76 8.03 11.69
CA GLN A 100 -16.93 8.72 11.13
C GLN A 100 -16.96 10.23 11.44
N ASP A 101 -15.88 10.81 11.92
CA ASP A 101 -15.72 12.26 12.05
C ASP A 101 -15.27 12.87 10.73
N THR A 102 -16.23 12.96 9.81
CA THR A 102 -16.04 13.44 8.45
C THR A 102 -15.62 14.91 8.39
N ASP A 103 -16.12 15.72 9.33
CA ASP A 103 -15.83 17.15 9.35
C ASP A 103 -14.36 17.42 9.72
N THR A 104 -13.82 16.71 10.70
CA THR A 104 -12.41 16.78 11.06
C THR A 104 -11.55 16.24 9.92
N ALA A 105 -11.90 15.08 9.35
CA ALA A 105 -11.16 14.48 8.26
C ALA A 105 -11.03 15.44 7.05
N LYS A 106 -12.11 16.09 6.63
CA LYS A 106 -12.09 17.06 5.51
C LYS A 106 -11.17 18.27 5.80
N LYS A 107 -11.17 18.77 7.02
CA LYS A 107 -10.26 19.87 7.42
C LYS A 107 -8.80 19.43 7.38
N ASP A 108 -8.54 18.25 7.88
CA ASP A 108 -7.20 17.69 7.92
C ASP A 108 -6.66 17.41 6.52
N PHE A 109 -7.44 16.79 5.64
CA PHE A 109 -7.05 16.60 4.25
C PHE A 109 -6.80 17.91 3.52
N ALA A 110 -7.59 18.94 3.79
CA ALA A 110 -7.34 20.27 3.23
C ALA A 110 -6.03 20.89 3.73
N ASN A 111 -5.68 20.72 5.02
CA ASN A 111 -4.40 21.14 5.55
C ASN A 111 -3.25 20.26 5.02
N ALA A 112 -3.43 18.97 4.89
CA ALA A 112 -2.43 18.04 4.35
C ALA A 112 -1.96 18.50 2.95
N VAL A 113 -2.88 18.75 2.02
CA VAL A 113 -2.54 19.21 0.67
C VAL A 113 -2.06 20.67 0.63
N LYS A 114 -2.46 21.50 1.59
CA LYS A 114 -1.96 22.87 1.71
C LYS A 114 -0.46 22.90 2.02
N TYR A 115 0.00 21.98 2.87
CA TYR A 115 1.40 21.93 3.31
C TYR A 115 2.26 21.01 2.45
N ASN A 116 1.65 20.02 1.75
CA ASN A 116 2.32 19.13 0.79
C ASN A 116 1.66 19.23 -0.61
N PRO A 117 1.68 20.41 -1.26
CA PRO A 117 0.91 20.64 -2.48
C PRO A 117 1.44 19.91 -3.72
N ASP A 118 2.70 19.46 -3.69
CA ASP A 118 3.38 18.82 -4.83
C ASP A 118 3.47 17.28 -4.67
N ASP A 119 2.73 16.69 -3.73
CA ASP A 119 2.75 15.28 -3.42
C ASP A 119 1.55 14.53 -4.06
N TYR A 120 1.76 13.92 -5.22
CA TYR A 120 0.72 13.14 -5.90
C TYR A 120 0.19 11.96 -5.06
N GLU A 121 1.07 11.30 -4.29
CA GLU A 121 0.69 10.15 -3.47
C GLU A 121 -0.32 10.55 -2.40
N LEU A 122 -0.12 11.74 -1.81
CA LEU A 122 -1.06 12.31 -0.86
C LEU A 122 -2.46 12.51 -1.48
N TYR A 123 -2.56 13.10 -2.67
CA TYR A 123 -3.85 13.32 -3.33
C TYR A 123 -4.56 12.01 -3.65
N VAL A 124 -3.82 11.02 -4.16
CA VAL A 124 -4.36 9.70 -4.44
C VAL A 124 -4.77 9.00 -3.15
N GLY A 125 -3.96 9.04 -2.10
CA GLY A 125 -4.29 8.46 -0.81
C GLY A 125 -5.54 9.07 -0.16
N ILE A 126 -5.74 10.38 -0.30
CA ILE A 126 -6.97 11.05 0.16
C ILE A 126 -8.18 10.55 -0.64
N TYR A 127 -8.06 10.45 -1.97
CA TYR A 127 -9.12 9.89 -2.81
C TYR A 127 -9.49 8.47 -2.37
N GLU A 128 -8.51 7.59 -2.23
CA GLU A 128 -8.74 6.19 -1.85
C GLU A 128 -9.44 6.07 -0.48
N ASN A 129 -9.04 6.89 0.50
CA ASN A 129 -9.69 6.91 1.81
C ASN A 129 -11.13 7.45 1.73
N LEU A 130 -11.38 8.52 0.99
CA LEU A 130 -12.72 9.09 0.82
C LEU A 130 -13.63 8.13 0.03
N ALA A 131 -13.17 7.57 -1.08
CA ALA A 131 -13.92 6.63 -1.89
C ALA A 131 -14.28 5.35 -1.11
N GLY A 132 -13.35 4.81 -0.32
CA GLY A 132 -13.60 3.69 0.59
C GLY A 132 -14.64 3.98 1.68
N ASN A 133 -14.96 5.24 1.92
CA ASN A 133 -16.01 5.70 2.83
C ASN A 133 -17.25 6.25 2.11
N ASN A 134 -17.47 5.86 0.85
CA ASN A 134 -18.59 6.29 -0.01
C ASN A 134 -18.64 7.81 -0.29
N MET A 135 -17.50 8.46 -0.31
CA MET A 135 -17.32 9.89 -0.59
C MET A 135 -16.48 10.08 -1.87
N THR A 136 -16.84 9.36 -2.94
CA THR A 136 -16.07 9.32 -4.17
C THR A 136 -15.98 10.69 -4.83
N GLU A 137 -17.09 11.44 -4.90
CA GLU A 137 -17.12 12.77 -5.53
C GLU A 137 -16.15 13.75 -4.84
N GLU A 138 -16.14 13.76 -3.50
CA GLU A 138 -15.19 14.59 -2.74
C GLU A 138 -13.74 14.15 -2.95
N GLY A 139 -13.51 12.84 -3.08
CA GLY A 139 -12.19 12.30 -3.39
C GLY A 139 -11.70 12.72 -4.79
N GLU A 140 -12.57 12.70 -5.80
CA GLU A 140 -12.25 13.13 -7.17
C GLU A 140 -11.85 14.62 -7.23
N GLU A 141 -12.36 15.47 -6.34
CA GLU A 141 -11.90 16.87 -6.23
C GLU A 141 -10.40 16.94 -5.89
N TYR A 142 -9.89 16.03 -5.04
CA TYR A 142 -8.46 15.99 -4.72
C TYR A 142 -7.64 15.48 -5.92
N LEU A 143 -8.11 14.45 -6.63
CA LEU A 143 -7.45 13.99 -7.86
C LEU A 143 -7.37 15.11 -8.90
N ASN A 144 -8.43 15.89 -9.07
CA ASN A 144 -8.43 17.02 -9.98
C ASN A 144 -7.46 18.14 -9.56
N LYS A 145 -7.29 18.39 -8.26
CA LYS A 145 -6.31 19.37 -7.75
C LYS A 145 -4.86 18.92 -8.02
N ALA A 146 -4.59 17.62 -8.03
CA ALA A 146 -3.25 17.11 -8.32
C ALA A 146 -2.74 17.45 -9.72
N PHE A 147 -3.61 17.77 -10.69
CA PHE A 147 -3.18 18.27 -12.00
C PHE A 147 -2.54 19.67 -11.97
N ASP A 148 -2.66 20.41 -10.88
CA ASP A 148 -1.96 21.67 -10.69
C ASP A 148 -0.45 21.50 -10.44
N ILE A 149 -0.01 20.29 -10.05
CA ILE A 149 1.41 19.96 -9.84
C ILE A 149 2.16 20.07 -11.18
N LYS A 150 3.19 20.92 -11.18
CA LYS A 150 3.96 21.20 -12.41
C LYS A 150 5.07 20.18 -12.60
N GLY A 151 5.34 19.85 -13.83
CA GLY A 151 6.43 18.98 -14.21
C GLY A 151 6.10 18.06 -15.36
N ASN A 152 7.14 17.47 -15.93
CA ASN A 152 7.03 16.55 -17.07
C ASN A 152 8.10 15.46 -17.00
N SER A 153 8.51 15.08 -15.78
CA SER A 153 9.37 13.92 -15.54
C SER A 153 8.61 12.62 -15.81
N ALA A 154 9.33 11.50 -15.89
CA ALA A 154 8.70 10.18 -15.95
C ALA A 154 7.71 9.97 -14.80
N GLU A 155 8.08 10.39 -13.60
CA GLU A 155 7.27 10.31 -12.40
C GLU A 155 5.99 11.15 -12.50
N ASN A 156 6.09 12.45 -12.89
CA ASN A 156 4.90 13.29 -13.06
C ASN A 156 3.91 12.70 -14.08
N LEU A 157 4.42 12.19 -15.20
CA LEU A 157 3.59 11.55 -16.22
C LEU A 157 2.93 10.27 -15.68
N THR A 158 3.66 9.47 -14.92
CA THR A 158 3.15 8.23 -14.32
C THR A 158 2.02 8.53 -13.34
N TRP A 159 2.19 9.52 -12.46
CA TRP A 159 1.16 9.90 -11.51
C TRP A 159 -0.08 10.50 -12.18
N ARG A 160 0.10 11.40 -13.16
CA ARG A 160 -1.05 11.94 -13.92
C ARG A 160 -1.79 10.83 -14.67
N GLY A 161 -1.06 9.88 -15.24
CA GLY A 161 -1.68 8.72 -15.88
C GLY A 161 -2.50 7.87 -14.90
N ARG A 162 -1.96 7.59 -13.70
CA ARG A 162 -2.70 6.90 -12.63
C ARG A 162 -3.95 7.69 -12.21
N ILE A 163 -3.85 9.00 -12.08
CA ILE A 163 -4.98 9.85 -11.71
C ILE A 163 -6.06 9.81 -12.80
N TYR A 164 -5.69 9.90 -14.08
CA TYR A 164 -6.66 9.75 -15.18
C TYR A 164 -7.33 8.38 -15.17
N TYR A 165 -6.58 7.31 -14.86
CA TYR A 165 -7.15 5.97 -14.69
C TYR A 165 -8.20 5.94 -13.57
N LEU A 166 -7.88 6.47 -12.39
CA LEU A 166 -8.79 6.53 -11.24
C LEU A 166 -10.05 7.36 -11.54
N LEU A 167 -9.95 8.36 -12.40
CA LEU A 167 -11.09 9.16 -12.90
C LEU A 167 -11.84 8.51 -14.07
N GLY A 168 -11.49 7.28 -14.50
CA GLY A 168 -12.10 6.60 -15.64
C GLY A 168 -11.79 7.24 -17.00
N GLN A 169 -10.78 8.11 -17.08
CA GLN A 169 -10.38 8.83 -18.30
C GLN A 169 -9.27 8.06 -19.03
N TYR A 170 -9.57 6.87 -19.53
CA TYR A 170 -8.59 5.91 -20.04
C TYR A 170 -7.73 6.44 -21.19
N ASP A 171 -8.31 7.13 -22.18
CA ASP A 171 -7.55 7.74 -23.28
C ASP A 171 -6.46 8.71 -22.78
N ASN A 172 -6.79 9.54 -21.77
CA ASN A 172 -5.84 10.46 -21.18
C ASN A 172 -4.78 9.72 -20.35
N ALA A 173 -5.18 8.67 -19.64
CA ALA A 173 -4.28 7.81 -18.88
C ALA A 173 -3.23 7.17 -19.80
N VAL A 174 -3.66 6.52 -20.90
CA VAL A 174 -2.76 5.91 -21.89
C VAL A 174 -1.76 6.94 -22.42
N LYS A 175 -2.21 8.13 -22.81
CA LYS A 175 -1.35 9.17 -23.35
C LYS A 175 -0.24 9.60 -22.37
N GLU A 176 -0.58 9.84 -21.12
CA GLU A 176 0.41 10.24 -20.09
C GLU A 176 1.36 9.08 -19.78
N LEU A 177 0.83 7.87 -19.62
CA LEU A 177 1.62 6.68 -19.28
C LEU A 177 2.55 6.25 -20.41
N GLU A 178 2.12 6.30 -21.68
CA GLU A 178 3.03 6.09 -22.80
C GLU A 178 4.15 7.15 -22.86
N GLY A 179 3.82 8.38 -22.46
CA GLY A 179 4.82 9.43 -22.28
C GLY A 179 5.83 9.11 -21.19
N ALA A 180 5.39 8.48 -20.09
CA ALA A 180 6.24 8.01 -19.00
C ALA A 180 7.11 6.82 -19.41
N VAL A 181 6.55 5.84 -20.15
CA VAL A 181 7.32 4.69 -20.68
C VAL A 181 8.45 5.16 -21.60
N LYS A 182 8.23 6.15 -22.46
CA LYS A 182 9.27 6.77 -23.28
C LYS A 182 10.38 7.45 -22.48
N LYS A 183 10.19 7.62 -21.19
CA LYS A 183 11.16 8.17 -20.21
C LYS A 183 11.60 7.11 -19.18
N ASP A 184 11.50 5.84 -19.55
CA ASP A 184 11.97 4.68 -18.80
C ASP A 184 11.25 4.46 -17.45
N SER A 185 9.97 4.86 -17.33
CA SER A 185 9.18 4.53 -16.15
C SER A 185 8.68 3.08 -16.22
N ALA A 186 9.26 2.19 -15.43
CA ALA A 186 8.77 0.82 -15.29
C ALA A 186 7.32 0.79 -14.74
N LYS A 187 7.03 1.60 -13.72
CA LYS A 187 5.72 1.68 -13.06
C LYS A 187 4.60 2.15 -14.02
N ALA A 188 4.94 2.90 -15.07
CA ALA A 188 3.97 3.28 -16.08
C ALA A 188 3.44 2.07 -16.88
N ASN A 189 4.24 1.01 -17.05
CA ASN A 189 3.76 -0.23 -17.67
C ASN A 189 2.71 -0.92 -16.80
N LEU A 190 2.89 -0.95 -15.47
CA LEU A 190 1.87 -1.47 -14.55
C LEU A 190 0.54 -0.75 -14.73
N TYR A 191 0.56 0.58 -14.72
CA TYR A 191 -0.68 1.35 -14.86
C TYR A 191 -1.29 1.28 -16.27
N LEU A 192 -0.48 1.15 -17.34
CA LEU A 192 -0.99 0.86 -18.68
C LEU A 192 -1.70 -0.49 -18.73
N ALA A 193 -1.12 -1.51 -18.10
CA ALA A 193 -1.73 -2.82 -18.02
C ALA A 193 -3.11 -2.74 -17.34
N GLN A 194 -3.20 -2.03 -16.21
CA GLN A 194 -4.46 -1.83 -15.48
C GLN A 194 -5.49 -1.03 -16.29
N VAL A 195 -5.07 -0.04 -17.09
CA VAL A 195 -5.96 0.69 -17.98
C VAL A 195 -6.54 -0.25 -19.04
N TYR A 196 -5.71 -1.05 -19.72
CA TYR A 196 -6.16 -1.97 -20.76
C TYR A 196 -6.99 -3.14 -20.19
N GLU A 197 -6.73 -3.56 -18.97
CA GLU A 197 -7.57 -4.51 -18.24
C GLU A 197 -8.98 -3.93 -18.00
N ALA A 198 -9.07 -2.67 -17.56
CA ALA A 198 -10.35 -1.99 -17.38
C ALA A 198 -11.10 -1.74 -18.70
N GLU A 199 -10.38 -1.68 -19.83
CA GLU A 199 -10.95 -1.62 -21.19
C GLU A 199 -11.24 -3.02 -21.79
N GLU A 200 -11.03 -4.09 -21.03
CA GLU A 200 -11.18 -5.49 -21.47
C GLU A 200 -10.25 -5.87 -22.64
N ASP A 201 -9.14 -5.14 -22.84
CA ASP A 201 -8.11 -5.43 -23.83
C ASP A 201 -7.00 -6.30 -23.22
N SER A 202 -7.29 -7.58 -23.02
CA SER A 202 -6.36 -8.55 -22.43
C SER A 202 -5.03 -8.67 -23.19
N ALA A 203 -5.00 -8.35 -24.51
CA ALA A 203 -3.78 -8.45 -25.29
C ALA A 203 -2.78 -7.32 -24.96
N ASN A 204 -3.27 -6.09 -24.83
CA ASN A 204 -2.45 -4.97 -24.39
C ASN A 204 -2.14 -5.05 -22.88
N ALA A 205 -3.09 -5.48 -22.05
CA ALA A 205 -2.86 -5.70 -20.63
C ALA A 205 -1.69 -6.67 -20.40
N GLU A 206 -1.71 -7.86 -21.03
CA GLU A 206 -0.60 -8.83 -20.96
C GLU A 206 0.74 -8.23 -21.40
N LYS A 207 0.75 -7.54 -22.53
CA LYS A 207 1.96 -6.90 -23.07
C LYS A 207 2.60 -5.97 -22.04
N TYR A 208 1.80 -5.15 -21.37
CA TYR A 208 2.32 -4.17 -20.43
C TYR A 208 2.64 -4.75 -19.06
N TYR A 209 1.88 -5.76 -18.57
CA TYR A 209 2.28 -6.51 -17.39
C TYR A 209 3.62 -7.24 -17.62
N GLN A 210 3.79 -7.88 -18.79
CA GLN A 210 5.06 -8.51 -19.13
C GLN A 210 6.20 -7.50 -19.17
N ALA A 211 6.00 -6.32 -19.77
CA ALA A 211 7.00 -5.25 -19.78
C ALA A 211 7.35 -4.76 -18.35
N TYR A 212 6.39 -4.76 -17.44
CA TYR A 212 6.63 -4.43 -16.03
C TYR A 212 7.45 -5.54 -15.34
N VAL A 213 7.14 -6.81 -15.59
CA VAL A 213 7.90 -7.95 -15.05
C VAL A 213 9.34 -7.94 -15.60
N ASP A 214 9.52 -7.73 -16.89
CA ASP A 214 10.83 -7.67 -17.54
C ASP A 214 11.73 -6.54 -17.00
N SER A 215 11.14 -5.50 -16.41
CA SER A 215 11.89 -4.42 -15.74
C SER A 215 12.58 -4.84 -14.44
N GLY A 216 12.24 -6.00 -13.90
CA GLY A 216 12.74 -6.51 -12.63
C GLY A 216 12.21 -5.80 -11.37
N THR A 217 11.15 -4.98 -11.51
CA THR A 217 10.53 -4.22 -10.41
C THR A 217 9.12 -4.69 -10.09
N ALA A 218 8.61 -5.72 -10.78
CA ALA A 218 7.27 -6.25 -10.58
C ALA A 218 7.10 -6.85 -9.17
N ASP A 219 5.87 -6.81 -8.69
CA ASP A 219 5.43 -7.40 -7.45
C ASP A 219 4.57 -8.66 -7.70
N SER A 220 4.20 -9.33 -6.62
CA SER A 220 3.37 -10.53 -6.68
C SER A 220 1.96 -10.28 -7.25
N VAL A 221 1.46 -9.05 -7.17
CA VAL A 221 0.15 -8.66 -7.72
C VAL A 221 0.19 -8.65 -9.26
N ALA A 222 1.26 -8.09 -9.84
CA ALA A 222 1.44 -8.11 -11.30
C ALA A 222 1.61 -9.54 -11.85
N MET A 223 2.30 -10.41 -11.11
CA MET A 223 2.43 -11.83 -11.48
C MET A 223 1.07 -12.54 -11.45
N ASN A 224 0.22 -12.23 -10.46
CA ASN A 224 -1.13 -12.78 -10.39
C ASN A 224 -2.00 -12.31 -11.57
N ALA A 225 -1.94 -11.03 -11.93
CA ALA A 225 -2.68 -10.48 -13.05
C ALA A 225 -2.29 -11.16 -14.39
N LEU A 226 -0.98 -11.39 -14.62
CA LEU A 226 -0.52 -12.17 -15.77
C LEU A 226 -1.09 -13.59 -15.75
N ALA A 227 -1.04 -14.26 -14.61
CA ALA A 227 -1.57 -15.61 -14.47
C ALA A 227 -3.08 -15.67 -14.80
N GLU A 228 -3.86 -14.70 -14.34
CA GLU A 228 -5.29 -14.60 -14.66
C GLU A 228 -5.55 -14.45 -16.17
N ILE A 229 -4.79 -13.57 -16.84
CA ILE A 229 -4.88 -13.42 -18.30
C ILE A 229 -4.48 -14.73 -19.02
N GLN A 230 -3.47 -15.46 -18.54
CA GLN A 230 -3.10 -16.76 -19.11
C GLN A 230 -4.21 -17.81 -18.88
N MET A 231 -4.84 -17.82 -17.71
CA MET A 231 -5.96 -18.72 -17.42
C MET A 231 -7.16 -18.44 -18.33
N GLU A 232 -7.51 -17.18 -18.56
CA GLU A 232 -8.58 -16.78 -19.48
C GLU A 232 -8.34 -17.29 -20.91
N LYS A 233 -7.06 -17.33 -21.34
CA LYS A 233 -6.64 -17.87 -22.63
C LYS A 233 -6.55 -19.41 -22.66
N GLY A 234 -6.74 -20.06 -21.52
CA GLY A 234 -6.57 -21.51 -21.38
C GLY A 234 -5.10 -21.97 -21.30
N ASN A 235 -4.17 -21.06 -21.11
CA ASN A 235 -2.73 -21.32 -21.03
C ASN A 235 -2.31 -21.66 -19.59
N TYR A 236 -2.89 -22.71 -19.02
CA TYR A 236 -2.73 -23.02 -17.58
C TYR A 236 -1.28 -23.29 -17.17
N GLU A 237 -0.44 -23.85 -18.04
CA GLU A 237 0.99 -24.07 -17.75
C GLU A 237 1.73 -22.73 -17.56
N ALA A 238 1.45 -21.74 -18.41
CA ALA A 238 2.03 -20.40 -18.29
C ALA A 238 1.51 -19.70 -17.01
N ALA A 239 0.21 -19.79 -16.73
CA ALA A 239 -0.37 -19.24 -15.50
C ALA A 239 0.28 -19.84 -14.23
N LEU A 240 0.49 -21.16 -14.19
CA LEU A 240 1.15 -21.83 -13.07
C LEU A 240 2.62 -21.37 -12.90
N GLU A 241 3.31 -21.06 -14.00
CA GLU A 241 4.68 -20.52 -13.93
C GLU A 241 4.66 -19.09 -13.35
N ASP A 242 3.75 -18.21 -13.79
CA ASP A 242 3.60 -16.84 -13.27
C ASP A 242 3.25 -16.87 -11.77
N ILE A 243 2.29 -17.72 -11.37
CA ILE A 243 1.91 -17.91 -9.96
C ILE A 243 3.11 -18.38 -9.13
N ARG A 244 3.88 -19.36 -9.64
CA ARG A 244 5.07 -19.86 -8.94
C ARG A 244 6.10 -18.78 -8.72
N GLN A 245 6.31 -17.90 -9.71
CA GLN A 245 7.22 -16.76 -9.58
C GLN A 245 6.71 -15.75 -8.57
N GLY A 246 5.41 -15.43 -8.60
CA GLY A 246 4.77 -14.54 -7.62
C GLY A 246 4.91 -15.04 -6.17
N LEU A 247 4.67 -16.34 -5.95
CA LEU A 247 4.81 -16.97 -4.62
C LEU A 247 6.28 -17.08 -4.14
N ALA A 248 7.25 -17.00 -5.04
CA ALA A 248 8.67 -17.07 -4.72
C ALA A 248 9.30 -15.70 -4.40
N MET A 249 8.54 -14.61 -4.47
CA MET A 249 9.05 -13.26 -4.17
C MET A 249 9.26 -13.06 -2.66
N ASP A 250 10.19 -12.19 -2.29
CA ASP A 250 10.49 -11.87 -0.87
C ASP A 250 9.31 -11.23 -0.13
N ASN A 251 8.45 -10.50 -0.84
CA ASN A 251 7.30 -9.81 -0.27
C ASN A 251 6.02 -10.13 -1.06
N VAL A 252 5.33 -11.19 -0.66
CA VAL A 252 4.08 -11.62 -1.27
C VAL A 252 2.90 -11.00 -0.51
N THR A 253 2.24 -10.02 -1.12
CA THR A 253 1.12 -9.31 -0.49
C THR A 253 -0.25 -9.96 -0.77
N ASN A 254 -0.34 -10.79 -1.83
CA ASN A 254 -1.56 -11.44 -2.31
C ASN A 254 -1.44 -12.97 -2.36
N GLN A 255 -0.81 -13.56 -1.34
CA GLN A 255 -0.58 -15.02 -1.27
C GLN A 255 -1.89 -15.82 -1.38
N GLN A 256 -2.96 -15.35 -0.78
CA GLN A 256 -4.26 -16.02 -0.81
C GLN A 256 -4.79 -16.13 -2.24
N GLU A 257 -4.73 -15.06 -3.01
CA GLU A 257 -5.19 -15.00 -4.40
C GLU A 257 -4.33 -15.91 -5.29
N LEU A 258 -3.00 -15.83 -5.17
CA LEU A 258 -2.08 -16.69 -5.92
C LEU A 258 -2.32 -18.17 -5.66
N LEU A 259 -2.51 -18.59 -4.40
CA LEU A 259 -2.79 -19.99 -4.08
C LEU A 259 -4.17 -20.41 -4.59
N SER A 260 -5.17 -19.53 -4.53
CA SER A 260 -6.50 -19.80 -5.10
C SER A 260 -6.42 -20.02 -6.61
N ASN A 261 -5.75 -19.12 -7.32
CA ASN A 261 -5.56 -19.23 -8.76
C ASN A 261 -4.71 -20.46 -9.14
N GLN A 262 -3.77 -20.88 -8.29
CA GLN A 262 -3.01 -22.10 -8.49
C GLN A 262 -3.87 -23.36 -8.45
N ILE A 263 -4.80 -23.44 -7.50
CA ILE A 263 -5.77 -24.54 -7.41
C ILE A 263 -6.59 -24.59 -8.70
N ILE A 264 -7.19 -23.45 -9.08
CA ILE A 264 -8.03 -23.32 -10.28
C ILE A 264 -7.26 -23.72 -11.55
N ALA A 265 -6.03 -23.27 -11.71
CA ALA A 265 -5.20 -23.59 -12.87
C ALA A 265 -4.87 -25.09 -12.97
N TYR A 266 -4.57 -25.75 -11.85
CA TYR A 266 -4.37 -27.20 -11.81
C TYR A 266 -5.65 -27.97 -12.15
N GLU A 267 -6.80 -27.57 -11.63
CA GLU A 267 -8.09 -28.20 -11.93
C GLU A 267 -8.43 -28.11 -13.41
N TYR A 268 -8.35 -26.92 -14.00
CA TYR A 268 -8.62 -26.72 -15.43
C TYR A 268 -7.61 -27.40 -16.34
N SER A 269 -6.37 -27.60 -15.88
CA SER A 269 -5.38 -28.43 -16.60
C SER A 269 -5.59 -29.94 -16.43
N GLY A 270 -6.48 -30.36 -15.53
CA GLY A 270 -6.76 -31.75 -15.20
C GLY A 270 -5.78 -32.37 -14.22
N ASP A 271 -4.89 -31.61 -13.62
CA ASP A 271 -3.95 -32.10 -12.58
C ASP A 271 -4.55 -31.98 -11.18
N PHE A 272 -5.57 -32.79 -10.92
CA PHE A 272 -6.25 -32.84 -9.63
C PHE A 272 -5.35 -33.26 -8.46
N SER A 273 -4.25 -33.96 -8.74
CA SER A 273 -3.27 -34.32 -7.70
C SER A 273 -2.54 -33.11 -7.17
N SER A 274 -2.04 -32.25 -8.07
CA SER A 274 -1.39 -31.01 -7.67
C SER A 274 -2.37 -30.02 -7.07
N ALA A 275 -3.61 -29.94 -7.60
CA ALA A 275 -4.67 -29.15 -6.99
C ALA A 275 -4.94 -29.56 -5.53
N TRP A 276 -4.98 -30.89 -5.26
CA TRP A 276 -5.14 -31.43 -3.92
C TRP A 276 -4.03 -30.99 -2.96
N ASP A 277 -2.77 -31.03 -3.41
CA ASP A 277 -1.65 -30.62 -2.57
C ASP A 277 -1.73 -29.13 -2.21
N VAL A 278 -2.11 -28.29 -3.17
CA VAL A 278 -2.24 -26.84 -2.93
C VAL A 278 -3.44 -26.51 -2.05
N VAL A 279 -4.59 -27.16 -2.24
CA VAL A 279 -5.78 -26.90 -1.41
C VAL A 279 -5.56 -27.28 0.05
N GLN A 280 -4.78 -28.34 0.33
CA GLN A 280 -4.39 -28.69 1.70
C GLN A 280 -3.58 -27.57 2.36
N GLN A 281 -2.62 -27.00 1.63
CA GLN A 281 -1.85 -25.85 2.10
C GLN A 281 -2.76 -24.63 2.32
N TYR A 282 -3.63 -24.34 1.36
CA TYR A 282 -4.55 -23.19 1.40
C TYR A 282 -5.46 -23.24 2.63
N VAL A 283 -6.17 -24.34 2.87
CA VAL A 283 -7.10 -24.45 4.01
C VAL A 283 -6.39 -24.45 5.37
N SER A 284 -5.10 -24.82 5.39
CA SER A 284 -4.27 -24.70 6.60
C SER A 284 -3.94 -23.25 6.94
N LEU A 285 -3.73 -22.41 5.92
CA LEU A 285 -3.41 -20.99 6.06
C LEU A 285 -4.68 -20.13 6.25
N TYR A 286 -5.76 -20.50 5.57
CA TYR A 286 -7.03 -19.77 5.52
C TYR A 286 -8.22 -20.66 5.93
N PRO A 287 -8.29 -21.11 7.21
CA PRO A 287 -9.28 -22.09 7.65
C PRO A 287 -10.72 -21.60 7.59
N ASP A 288 -10.94 -20.28 7.59
CA ASP A 288 -12.27 -19.67 7.57
C ASP A 288 -12.81 -19.46 6.14
N ASP A 289 -12.06 -19.79 5.10
CA ASP A 289 -12.53 -19.72 3.71
C ASP A 289 -13.44 -20.91 3.38
N GLU A 290 -14.75 -20.68 3.44
CA GLU A 290 -15.76 -21.71 3.18
C GLU A 290 -15.71 -22.26 1.75
N ALA A 291 -15.29 -21.47 0.75
CA ALA A 291 -15.17 -21.92 -0.63
C ALA A 291 -14.04 -22.94 -0.76
N ALA A 292 -12.88 -22.62 -0.19
CA ALA A 292 -11.73 -23.50 -0.17
C ALA A 292 -12.00 -24.79 0.65
N GLN A 293 -12.78 -24.71 1.73
CA GLN A 293 -13.20 -25.90 2.49
C GLN A 293 -14.10 -26.83 1.66
N ARG A 294 -14.97 -26.29 0.82
CA ARG A 294 -15.78 -27.11 -0.11
C ARG A 294 -14.90 -27.77 -1.17
N GLU A 295 -13.93 -27.03 -1.73
CA GLU A 295 -12.98 -27.53 -2.73
C GLU A 295 -12.10 -28.63 -2.15
N TYR A 296 -11.62 -28.47 -0.93
CA TYR A 296 -10.89 -29.49 -0.18
C TYR A 296 -11.71 -30.80 -0.02
N ILE A 297 -13.01 -30.70 0.22
CA ILE A 297 -13.88 -31.89 0.31
C ILE A 297 -14.10 -32.52 -1.07
N PHE A 298 -14.21 -31.73 -2.12
CA PHE A 298 -14.44 -32.20 -3.49
C PHE A 298 -13.21 -32.94 -4.05
N LEU A 299 -12.01 -32.43 -3.84
CA LEU A 299 -10.76 -33.00 -4.34
C LEU A 299 -10.29 -34.20 -3.53
N LYS A 300 -10.78 -34.44 -2.30
CA LYS A 300 -10.46 -35.57 -1.43
C LYS A 300 -11.00 -36.91 -1.95
#